data_ddbd109fcbee1483b8675053877c328d
#
_entry.id   ddbd109fcbee1483b8675053877c328d
#
_cell.length_a   1.000
_cell.length_b   1.000
_cell.length_c   1.000
_cell.angle_alpha   90.00
_cell.angle_beta   90.00
_cell.angle_gamma   90.00
#
_symmetry.space_group_name_H-M   'P 1'
#
loop_
_entity.id
_entity.type
_entity.pdbx_description
1 polymer ?
#
loop_
_entity_poly.entity_id
_entity_poly.type
_entity_poly.pdbx_seq_one_letter_code
_entity_poly.pdbx_strand_id
1 'polypeptide(L)'
;LGGGDACEDIDISVHCDVHIFEWLVQWIHSPNKPPPLDASSVVSILISSEFLEMANLVEHCLKFMAAHVGEILEMPIDLACVSDALVQRFAALCPAEVLCDLRDAKAKLLPKPYKRRLELDFRHSSKANKRDILKCRHCDRLYPAWAQTKLSCATAPPRLDRRGHLCLRHEPVEERWSLTEYVGELHAAGMPWEEVYWNMWAATHIFRCTVCDAWFGAADMEHCRHHPGPQEFTDEHALRGKYACCGAECLRFAAGAVAKGCAARRHAVSSTDGSASPQTLALLEKRDWARTADEEPSERASSSERSRAPTPVPEPPEPAPVAVRPPEPAGEPGEERP
;
A
#
# COMPACT_ATOMS: atom_id res chain seq x y z
N LEU A 1 34.67 -28.59 -60.37
CA LEU A 1 34.26 -27.17 -60.23
C LEU A 1 33.99 -26.96 -58.75
N GLY A 2 35.03 -26.48 -58.01
CA GLY A 2 34.96 -26.20 -56.61
C GLY A 2 34.29 -24.83 -56.39
N GLY A 3 33.22 -24.83 -55.63
CA GLY A 3 32.73 -23.67 -54.91
C GLY A 3 33.25 -23.80 -53.48
N GLY A 4 34.36 -23.13 -53.20
CA GLY A 4 34.80 -22.92 -51.82
C GLY A 4 33.84 -21.90 -51.20
N ASP A 5 33.04 -22.31 -50.22
CA ASP A 5 32.44 -21.39 -49.28
C ASP A 5 33.57 -20.66 -48.58
N ALA A 6 33.86 -19.44 -48.99
CA ALA A 6 34.67 -18.52 -48.22
C ALA A 6 33.88 -18.23 -46.95
N CYS A 7 34.29 -18.86 -45.86
CA CYS A 7 33.85 -18.44 -44.53
C CYS A 7 34.35 -16.99 -44.35
N GLU A 8 33.49 -16.03 -44.47
CA GLU A 8 33.80 -14.64 -44.12
C GLU A 8 34.10 -14.60 -42.63
N ASP A 9 35.35 -14.35 -42.28
CA ASP A 9 35.71 -14.09 -40.89
C ASP A 9 35.04 -12.79 -40.42
N ILE A 10 34.06 -12.91 -39.57
CA ILE A 10 33.39 -11.78 -39.00
C ILE A 10 34.10 -11.42 -37.68
N ASP A 11 34.80 -10.29 -37.70
CA ASP A 11 35.40 -9.72 -36.48
C ASP A 11 34.33 -9.05 -35.64
N ILE A 12 34.02 -9.62 -34.45
CA ILE A 12 33.10 -9.06 -33.50
C ILE A 12 33.91 -8.56 -32.30
N SER A 13 33.94 -7.26 -32.07
CA SER A 13 34.52 -6.67 -30.85
C SER A 13 33.47 -6.65 -29.75
N VAL A 14 33.68 -7.46 -28.71
CA VAL A 14 32.78 -7.54 -27.55
C VAL A 14 33.50 -7.01 -26.30
N HIS A 15 32.94 -6.00 -25.66
CA HIS A 15 33.45 -5.47 -24.38
C HIS A 15 32.88 -6.28 -23.21
N CYS A 16 33.36 -7.50 -23.03
CA CYS A 16 33.02 -8.32 -21.86
C CYS A 16 34.29 -9.00 -21.31
N ASP A 17 34.20 -9.48 -20.06
CA ASP A 17 35.24 -10.31 -19.47
C ASP A 17 35.44 -11.58 -20.28
N VAL A 18 36.68 -12.06 -20.38
CA VAL A 18 37.02 -13.29 -21.13
C VAL A 18 36.20 -14.49 -20.65
N HIS A 19 36.01 -14.62 -19.34
CA HIS A 19 35.23 -15.73 -18.77
C HIS A 19 33.76 -15.67 -19.18
N ILE A 20 33.20 -14.46 -19.29
CA ILE A 20 31.82 -14.27 -19.77
C ILE A 20 31.73 -14.64 -21.24
N PHE A 21 32.72 -14.23 -22.04
CA PHE A 21 32.78 -14.60 -23.46
C PHE A 21 32.89 -16.12 -23.65
N GLU A 22 33.79 -16.79 -22.95
CA GLU A 22 33.91 -18.26 -22.98
C GLU A 22 32.57 -18.94 -22.58
N TRP A 23 31.90 -18.43 -21.57
CA TRP A 23 30.60 -18.94 -21.15
C TRP A 23 29.55 -18.79 -22.28
N LEU A 24 29.50 -17.63 -22.97
CA LEU A 24 28.60 -17.37 -24.10
C LEU A 24 28.88 -18.32 -25.29
N VAL A 25 30.17 -18.56 -25.61
CA VAL A 25 30.56 -19.51 -26.64
C VAL A 25 30.11 -20.92 -26.29
N GLN A 26 30.28 -21.32 -25.02
CA GLN A 26 29.84 -22.64 -24.56
C GLN A 26 28.30 -22.77 -24.64
N TRP A 27 27.55 -21.71 -24.32
CA TRP A 27 26.11 -21.67 -24.47
C TRP A 27 25.67 -21.94 -25.92
N ILE A 28 26.32 -21.32 -26.89
CA ILE A 28 26.01 -21.49 -28.31
C ILE A 28 26.30 -22.90 -28.79
N HIS A 29 27.45 -23.47 -28.36
CA HIS A 29 27.87 -24.80 -28.78
C HIS A 29 27.18 -25.94 -28.06
N SER A 30 26.51 -25.70 -26.97
CA SER A 30 25.89 -26.74 -26.13
C SER A 30 24.41 -26.51 -25.88
N PRO A 31 23.54 -26.42 -26.91
CA PRO A 31 22.12 -26.08 -26.77
C PRO A 31 21.35 -27.08 -25.90
N ASN A 32 21.78 -28.36 -25.86
CA ASN A 32 21.11 -29.41 -25.09
C ASN A 32 21.61 -29.52 -23.64
N LYS A 33 22.76 -28.90 -23.31
CA LYS A 33 23.33 -28.89 -21.97
C LYS A 33 23.99 -27.53 -21.74
N PRO A 34 23.19 -26.49 -21.52
CA PRO A 34 23.73 -25.16 -21.32
C PRO A 34 24.59 -25.10 -20.05
N PRO A 35 25.62 -24.25 -20.02
CA PRO A 35 26.40 -24.02 -18.82
C PRO A 35 25.51 -23.43 -17.74
N PRO A 36 25.74 -23.76 -16.43
CA PRO A 36 24.92 -23.23 -15.33
C PRO A 36 25.13 -21.72 -15.19
N LEU A 37 24.06 -21.00 -14.84
CA LEU A 37 24.13 -19.63 -14.40
C LEU A 37 24.46 -19.59 -12.91
N ASP A 38 25.16 -18.56 -12.48
CA ASP A 38 25.41 -18.26 -11.08
C ASP A 38 25.12 -16.78 -10.76
N ALA A 39 24.91 -16.46 -9.48
CA ALA A 39 24.54 -15.13 -9.04
C ALA A 39 25.62 -14.07 -9.30
N SER A 40 26.90 -14.48 -9.39
CA SER A 40 28.03 -13.56 -9.57
C SER A 40 28.21 -13.13 -11.03
N SER A 41 27.86 -13.98 -11.98
CA SER A 41 28.11 -13.78 -13.41
C SER A 41 26.84 -13.42 -14.21
N VAL A 42 25.65 -13.75 -13.71
CA VAL A 42 24.38 -13.63 -14.46
C VAL A 42 24.12 -12.22 -14.98
N VAL A 43 24.49 -11.18 -14.23
CA VAL A 43 24.26 -9.79 -14.66
C VAL A 43 25.14 -9.42 -15.85
N SER A 44 26.41 -9.82 -15.82
CA SER A 44 27.34 -9.61 -16.93
C SER A 44 26.94 -10.42 -18.16
N ILE A 45 26.49 -11.66 -17.97
CA ILE A 45 25.95 -12.51 -19.05
C ILE A 45 24.69 -11.88 -19.63
N LEU A 46 23.78 -11.36 -18.80
CA LEU A 46 22.55 -10.68 -19.23
C LEU A 46 22.85 -9.47 -20.13
N ILE A 47 23.77 -8.59 -19.68
CA ILE A 47 24.12 -7.38 -20.44
C ILE A 47 24.78 -7.76 -21.79
N SER A 48 25.70 -8.72 -21.76
CA SER A 48 26.36 -9.21 -22.96
C SER A 48 25.37 -9.90 -23.92
N SER A 49 24.42 -10.67 -23.40
CA SER A 49 23.38 -11.32 -24.20
C SER A 49 22.36 -10.34 -24.80
N GLU A 50 22.05 -9.23 -24.10
CA GLU A 50 21.24 -8.15 -24.65
C GLU A 50 21.99 -7.47 -25.81
N PHE A 51 23.27 -7.15 -25.63
CA PHE A 51 24.11 -6.53 -26.65
C PHE A 51 24.24 -7.40 -27.90
N LEU A 52 24.37 -8.73 -27.73
CA LEU A 52 24.46 -9.71 -28.83
C LEU A 52 23.09 -10.15 -29.38
N GLU A 53 22.00 -9.52 -28.94
CA GLU A 53 20.62 -9.83 -29.37
C GLU A 53 20.20 -11.29 -29.15
N MET A 54 20.76 -11.96 -28.13
CA MET A 54 20.50 -13.36 -27.81
C MET A 54 19.20 -13.48 -26.97
N ALA A 55 18.03 -13.26 -27.57
CA ALA A 55 16.74 -13.14 -26.88
C ALA A 55 16.42 -14.30 -25.93
N ASN A 56 16.73 -15.55 -26.33
CA ASN A 56 16.50 -16.74 -25.49
C ASN A 56 17.36 -16.75 -24.24
N LEU A 57 18.63 -16.33 -24.36
CA LEU A 57 19.54 -16.24 -23.23
C LEU A 57 19.15 -15.10 -22.28
N VAL A 58 18.77 -13.94 -22.82
CA VAL A 58 18.23 -12.82 -22.04
C VAL A 58 17.05 -13.27 -21.18
N GLU A 59 16.10 -14.02 -21.75
CA GLU A 59 14.97 -14.53 -20.98
C GLU A 59 15.38 -15.54 -19.91
N HIS A 60 16.35 -16.41 -20.24
CA HIS A 60 16.89 -17.37 -19.27
C HIS A 60 17.58 -16.67 -18.09
N CYS A 61 18.41 -15.68 -18.35
CA CYS A 61 19.05 -14.85 -17.33
C CYS A 61 18.03 -14.11 -16.45
N LEU A 62 17.01 -13.50 -17.06
CA LEU A 62 15.97 -12.78 -16.31
C LEU A 62 15.17 -13.71 -15.38
N LYS A 63 14.85 -14.93 -15.84
CA LYS A 63 14.18 -15.95 -15.00
C LYS A 63 15.08 -16.39 -13.83
N PHE A 64 16.35 -16.63 -14.11
CA PHE A 64 17.33 -16.98 -13.08
C PHE A 64 17.45 -15.83 -12.05
N MET A 65 17.60 -14.58 -12.51
CA MET A 65 17.67 -13.42 -11.62
C MET A 65 16.43 -13.28 -10.75
N ALA A 66 15.24 -13.53 -11.30
CA ALA A 66 13.99 -13.44 -10.53
C ALA A 66 13.90 -14.53 -9.43
N ALA A 67 14.51 -15.72 -9.67
CA ALA A 67 14.55 -16.80 -8.70
C ALA A 67 15.64 -16.60 -7.62
N HIS A 68 16.74 -15.91 -7.95
CA HIS A 68 17.91 -15.75 -7.08
C HIS A 68 18.21 -14.28 -6.73
N VAL A 69 17.22 -13.40 -6.81
CA VAL A 69 17.41 -11.96 -6.63
C VAL A 69 18.01 -11.60 -5.28
N GLY A 70 17.66 -12.32 -4.19
CA GLY A 70 18.25 -12.12 -2.86
C GLY A 70 19.76 -12.31 -2.87
N GLU A 71 20.23 -13.40 -3.44
CA GLU A 71 21.68 -13.71 -3.56
C GLU A 71 22.40 -12.65 -4.39
N ILE A 72 21.79 -12.21 -5.50
CA ILE A 72 22.37 -11.19 -6.40
C ILE A 72 22.51 -9.83 -5.70
N LEU A 73 21.53 -9.44 -4.86
CA LEU A 73 21.60 -8.18 -4.12
C LEU A 73 22.71 -8.16 -3.06
N GLU A 74 23.12 -9.32 -2.54
CA GLU A 74 24.25 -9.46 -1.62
C GLU A 74 25.60 -9.33 -2.33
N MET A 75 25.65 -9.60 -3.64
CA MET A 75 26.90 -9.54 -4.40
C MET A 75 27.39 -8.08 -4.59
N PRO A 76 28.70 -7.86 -4.69
CA PRO A 76 29.29 -6.54 -4.94
C PRO A 76 29.19 -6.13 -6.43
N ILE A 77 28.02 -6.37 -7.06
CA ILE A 77 27.79 -6.10 -8.48
C ILE A 77 27.14 -4.71 -8.63
N ASP A 78 27.54 -3.98 -9.67
CA ASP A 78 26.85 -2.76 -10.06
C ASP A 78 25.62 -3.08 -10.94
N LEU A 79 24.43 -2.90 -10.39
CA LEU A 79 23.18 -3.14 -11.08
C LEU A 79 22.65 -1.89 -11.80
N ALA A 80 23.33 -0.73 -11.68
CA ALA A 80 22.96 0.48 -12.37
C ALA A 80 23.15 0.38 -13.90
N CYS A 81 24.01 -0.53 -14.35
CA CYS A 81 24.27 -0.79 -15.77
C CYS A 81 23.14 -1.57 -16.48
N VAL A 82 22.18 -2.14 -15.73
CA VAL A 82 21.04 -2.85 -16.33
C VAL A 82 20.09 -1.85 -17.00
N SER A 83 19.79 -2.05 -18.27
CA SER A 83 18.93 -1.18 -19.07
C SER A 83 17.51 -1.13 -18.53
N ASP A 84 16.80 -0.01 -18.74
CA ASP A 84 15.41 0.12 -18.29
C ASP A 84 14.48 -0.89 -18.96
N ALA A 85 14.80 -1.34 -20.19
CA ALA A 85 14.07 -2.40 -20.89
C ALA A 85 14.20 -3.74 -20.16
N LEU A 86 15.41 -4.11 -19.73
CA LEU A 86 15.64 -5.32 -18.93
C LEU A 86 14.98 -5.24 -17.57
N VAL A 87 15.05 -4.06 -16.89
CA VAL A 87 14.36 -3.85 -15.62
C VAL A 87 12.84 -4.01 -15.76
N GLN A 88 12.24 -3.53 -16.85
CA GLN A 88 10.82 -3.73 -17.11
C GLN A 88 10.44 -5.21 -17.24
N ARG A 89 11.25 -5.97 -17.98
CA ARG A 89 11.06 -7.43 -18.16
C ARG A 89 11.27 -8.17 -16.83
N PHE A 90 12.33 -7.82 -16.10
CA PHE A 90 12.60 -8.37 -14.77
C PHE A 90 11.46 -8.11 -13.79
N ALA A 91 10.95 -6.86 -13.70
CA ALA A 91 9.84 -6.52 -12.83
C ALA A 91 8.55 -7.30 -13.13
N ALA A 92 8.32 -7.66 -14.40
CA ALA A 92 7.18 -8.50 -14.77
C ALA A 92 7.32 -9.95 -14.26
N LEU A 93 8.54 -10.43 -14.10
CA LEU A 93 8.85 -11.78 -13.59
C LEU A 93 8.92 -11.84 -12.05
N CYS A 94 9.15 -10.69 -11.37
CA CYS A 94 9.23 -10.61 -9.92
C CYS A 94 7.87 -10.20 -9.32
N PRO A 95 7.07 -11.14 -8.82
CA PRO A 95 5.81 -10.80 -8.15
C PRO A 95 6.05 -10.08 -6.82
N ALA A 96 5.00 -9.44 -6.30
CA ALA A 96 5.08 -8.66 -5.06
C ALA A 96 5.56 -9.50 -3.85
N GLU A 97 5.20 -10.77 -3.83
CA GLU A 97 5.58 -11.73 -2.80
C GLU A 97 7.11 -11.93 -2.70
N VAL A 98 7.78 -11.97 -3.85
CA VAL A 98 9.24 -12.06 -3.93
C VAL A 98 9.87 -10.74 -3.49
N LEU A 99 9.35 -9.61 -4.00
CA LEU A 99 9.88 -8.28 -3.67
C LEU A 99 9.74 -7.95 -2.16
N CYS A 100 8.70 -8.45 -1.50
CA CYS A 100 8.46 -8.21 -0.07
C CYS A 100 9.58 -8.75 0.84
N ASP A 101 10.18 -9.86 0.45
CA ASP A 101 11.20 -10.54 1.26
C ASP A 101 12.63 -9.99 1.01
N LEU A 102 12.80 -9.13 0.01
CA LEU A 102 14.11 -8.62 -0.38
C LEU A 102 14.56 -7.43 0.47
N ARG A 103 15.87 -7.35 0.69
CA ARG A 103 16.54 -6.23 1.34
C ARG A 103 17.58 -5.65 0.40
N ASP A 104 17.36 -4.44 -0.08
CA ASP A 104 18.32 -3.70 -0.92
C ASP A 104 18.85 -2.49 -0.16
N ALA A 105 19.73 -2.76 0.83
CA ALA A 105 20.27 -1.72 1.71
C ALA A 105 21.00 -0.59 0.97
N LYS A 106 21.43 -0.83 -0.27
CA LYS A 106 22.15 0.15 -1.10
C LYS A 106 21.28 0.77 -2.20
N ALA A 107 20.01 0.42 -2.25
CA ALA A 107 19.06 0.83 -3.30
C ALA A 107 19.61 0.62 -4.73
N LYS A 108 20.29 -0.51 -4.95
CA LYS A 108 20.99 -0.81 -6.21
C LYS A 108 20.03 -1.16 -7.35
N LEU A 109 19.03 -1.99 -7.07
CA LEU A 109 18.14 -2.55 -8.07
C LEU A 109 16.67 -2.26 -7.77
N LEU A 110 16.20 -2.52 -6.54
CA LEU A 110 14.78 -2.57 -6.19
C LEU A 110 13.97 -1.28 -6.46
N PRO A 111 14.52 -0.05 -6.39
CA PRO A 111 13.73 1.13 -6.72
C PRO A 111 13.12 1.09 -8.12
N LYS A 112 13.85 0.60 -9.13
CA LYS A 112 13.36 0.54 -10.51
C LYS A 112 12.24 -0.51 -10.70
N PRO A 113 12.35 -1.78 -10.23
CA PRO A 113 11.27 -2.76 -10.24
C PRO A 113 10.03 -2.29 -9.49
N TYR A 114 10.14 -1.66 -8.31
CA TYR A 114 8.98 -1.15 -7.58
C TYR A 114 8.25 -0.06 -8.37
N LYS A 115 8.96 0.89 -8.96
CA LYS A 115 8.37 1.89 -9.84
C LYS A 115 7.62 1.22 -11.01
N ARG A 116 8.23 0.21 -11.62
CA ARG A 116 7.60 -0.50 -12.74
C ARG A 116 6.40 -1.35 -12.29
N ARG A 117 6.48 -2.00 -11.13
CA ARG A 117 5.34 -2.74 -10.54
C ARG A 117 4.16 -1.81 -10.25
N LEU A 118 4.40 -0.59 -9.75
CA LEU A 118 3.34 0.42 -9.63
C LEU A 118 2.59 0.64 -10.94
N GLU A 119 3.31 0.76 -12.05
CA GLU A 119 2.69 0.93 -13.36
C GLU A 119 1.94 -0.32 -13.82
N LEU A 120 2.46 -1.52 -13.56
CA LEU A 120 1.84 -2.78 -13.98
C LEU A 120 0.59 -3.12 -13.15
N ASP A 121 0.67 -2.98 -11.84
CA ASP A 121 -0.38 -3.43 -10.92
C ASP A 121 -1.50 -2.39 -10.76
N PHE A 122 -1.17 -1.10 -10.87
CA PHE A 122 -2.10 0.00 -10.60
C PHE A 122 -2.38 0.90 -11.82
N ARG A 123 -1.88 0.54 -13.01
CA ARG A 123 -2.11 1.31 -14.23
C ARG A 123 -3.60 1.40 -14.52
N HIS A 124 -4.10 2.61 -14.75
CA HIS A 124 -5.45 2.83 -15.22
C HIS A 124 -5.69 2.11 -16.54
N SER A 125 -6.56 1.13 -16.53
CA SER A 125 -7.16 0.64 -17.76
C SER A 125 -8.24 1.65 -18.17
N SER A 126 -8.08 2.28 -19.31
CA SER A 126 -8.99 3.29 -19.89
C SER A 126 -10.39 2.77 -20.26
N LYS A 127 -10.76 1.57 -19.83
CA LYS A 127 -12.11 1.00 -19.93
C LYS A 127 -12.61 0.77 -18.51
N ALA A 128 -13.74 1.37 -18.16
CA ALA A 128 -14.47 1.30 -16.90
C ALA A 128 -14.39 -0.10 -16.24
N ASN A 129 -13.29 -0.38 -15.58
CA ASN A 129 -13.02 -1.66 -14.95
C ASN A 129 -12.98 -1.49 -13.44
N LYS A 130 -13.40 -2.53 -12.74
CA LYS A 130 -13.45 -2.70 -11.27
C LYS A 130 -12.14 -2.36 -10.50
N ARG A 131 -11.09 -1.90 -11.20
CA ARG A 131 -9.76 -1.58 -10.68
C ARG A 131 -9.49 -0.07 -10.57
N ASP A 132 -10.47 0.79 -10.88
CA ASP A 132 -10.26 2.22 -10.74
C ASP A 132 -10.02 2.56 -9.27
N ILE A 133 -8.87 3.19 -9.00
CA ILE A 133 -8.52 3.66 -7.67
C ILE A 133 -9.02 5.08 -7.55
N LEU A 134 -9.76 5.36 -6.49
CA LEU A 134 -10.35 6.64 -6.20
C LEU A 134 -9.74 7.22 -4.92
N LYS A 135 -9.68 8.53 -4.82
CA LYS A 135 -9.34 9.26 -3.60
C LYS A 135 -10.61 9.81 -2.98
N CYS A 136 -10.78 9.61 -1.67
CA CYS A 136 -11.94 10.14 -0.94
C CYS A 136 -11.76 11.63 -0.63
N ARG A 137 -12.76 12.46 -0.92
CA ARG A 137 -12.74 13.90 -0.62
C ARG A 137 -12.88 14.23 0.88
N HIS A 138 -13.31 13.27 1.71
CA HIS A 138 -13.56 13.50 3.13
C HIS A 138 -12.39 13.05 4.03
N CYS A 139 -11.71 11.95 3.68
CA CYS A 139 -10.66 11.36 4.50
C CYS A 139 -9.32 11.20 3.77
N ASP A 140 -9.23 11.67 2.52
CA ASP A 140 -8.06 11.56 1.64
C ASP A 140 -7.54 10.15 1.35
N ARG A 141 -8.16 9.10 1.91
CA ARG A 141 -7.80 7.70 1.67
C ARG A 141 -8.08 7.28 0.24
N LEU A 142 -7.18 6.44 -0.28
CA LEU A 142 -7.38 5.75 -1.54
C LEU A 142 -8.20 4.48 -1.32
N TYR A 143 -9.03 4.14 -2.30
CA TYR A 143 -9.82 2.91 -2.29
C TYR A 143 -10.19 2.49 -3.72
N PRO A 144 -10.36 1.19 -3.99
CA PRO A 144 -10.84 0.74 -5.29
C PRO A 144 -12.34 1.05 -5.44
N ALA A 145 -12.77 1.48 -6.62
CA ALA A 145 -14.16 1.89 -6.89
C ALA A 145 -15.20 0.86 -6.44
N TRP A 146 -14.91 -0.45 -6.61
CA TRP A 146 -15.81 -1.52 -6.20
C TRP A 146 -16.01 -1.60 -4.67
N ALA A 147 -15.08 -1.06 -3.87
CA ALA A 147 -15.15 -1.09 -2.41
C ALA A 147 -15.85 0.14 -1.81
N GLN A 148 -16.23 1.13 -2.62
CA GLN A 148 -16.88 2.37 -2.17
C GLN A 148 -18.09 2.13 -1.27
N THR A 149 -18.89 1.10 -1.55
CA THR A 149 -20.09 0.78 -0.77
C THR A 149 -19.82 -0.18 0.39
N LYS A 150 -18.64 -0.76 0.46
CA LYS A 150 -18.25 -1.76 1.47
C LYS A 150 -17.44 -1.14 2.60
N LEU A 151 -16.57 -0.18 2.27
CA LEU A 151 -15.76 0.52 3.25
C LEU A 151 -16.56 1.66 3.90
N SER A 152 -16.37 1.82 5.20
CA SER A 152 -16.94 2.92 5.96
C SER A 152 -15.96 4.08 6.07
N CYS A 153 -16.42 5.30 5.78
CA CYS A 153 -15.63 6.52 5.90
C CYS A 153 -15.98 7.23 7.22
N ALA A 154 -15.02 7.26 8.16
CA ALA A 154 -15.24 7.84 9.50
C ALA A 154 -15.47 9.36 9.47
N THR A 155 -14.99 10.06 8.44
CA THR A 155 -15.08 11.52 8.29
C THR A 155 -16.21 11.97 7.37
N ALA A 156 -16.90 11.04 6.69
CA ALA A 156 -18.03 11.38 5.83
C ALA A 156 -19.23 11.84 6.65
N PRO A 157 -20.01 12.82 6.15
CA PRO A 157 -21.25 13.21 6.77
C PRO A 157 -22.23 12.02 6.81
N PRO A 158 -22.87 11.76 7.97
CA PRO A 158 -23.82 10.68 8.10
C PRO A 158 -25.04 10.90 7.20
N ARG A 159 -25.41 9.89 6.42
CA ARG A 159 -26.61 9.88 5.59
C ARG A 159 -27.46 8.66 5.91
N LEU A 160 -28.75 8.77 5.81
CA LEU A 160 -29.65 7.64 5.91
C LEU A 160 -30.03 7.15 4.51
N ASP A 161 -30.01 5.85 4.32
CA ASP A 161 -30.54 5.24 3.11
C ASP A 161 -32.08 5.18 3.14
N ARG A 162 -32.70 4.71 2.05
CA ARG A 162 -34.16 4.57 1.94
C ARG A 162 -34.78 3.63 2.97
N ARG A 163 -33.95 2.80 3.62
CA ARG A 163 -34.38 1.86 4.65
C ARG A 163 -34.08 2.34 6.07
N GLY A 164 -33.56 3.56 6.21
CA GLY A 164 -33.19 4.15 7.50
C GLY A 164 -31.84 3.70 8.04
N HIS A 165 -30.99 3.02 7.25
CA HIS A 165 -29.67 2.63 7.68
C HIS A 165 -28.68 3.79 7.55
N LEU A 166 -27.81 3.93 8.53
CA LEU A 166 -26.73 4.90 8.51
C LEU A 166 -25.68 4.52 7.44
N CYS A 167 -25.42 5.43 6.53
CA CYS A 167 -24.44 5.29 5.47
C CYS A 167 -23.30 6.28 5.66
N LEU A 168 -22.10 5.75 5.90
CA LEU A 168 -20.84 6.50 5.97
C LEU A 168 -19.99 6.07 4.76
N ARG A 169 -20.22 6.65 3.59
CA ARG A 169 -19.59 6.21 2.34
C ARG A 169 -18.45 7.12 1.94
N HIS A 170 -17.41 6.53 1.36
CA HIS A 170 -16.41 7.30 0.66
C HIS A 170 -17.03 7.98 -0.58
N GLU A 171 -16.71 9.23 -0.77
CA GLU A 171 -17.09 9.98 -1.97
C GLU A 171 -15.83 10.37 -2.72
N PRO A 172 -15.76 10.11 -4.04
CA PRO A 172 -14.55 10.43 -4.81
C PRO A 172 -14.36 11.95 -4.93
N VAL A 173 -13.11 12.37 -5.05
CA VAL A 173 -12.76 13.71 -5.50
C VAL A 173 -13.24 13.85 -6.94
N GLU A 174 -14.07 14.85 -7.24
CA GLU A 174 -14.70 15.06 -8.56
C GLU A 174 -13.75 15.71 -9.57
N GLU A 175 -12.75 16.45 -9.11
CA GLU A 175 -11.80 17.17 -9.94
C GLU A 175 -10.64 16.25 -10.34
N ARG A 176 -10.25 16.30 -11.60
CA ARG A 176 -9.04 15.77 -12.32
C ARG A 176 -7.95 15.10 -11.44
N TRP A 177 -8.34 14.30 -10.46
CA TRP A 177 -7.38 13.55 -9.68
C TRP A 177 -6.72 12.47 -10.54
N SER A 178 -5.40 12.44 -10.53
CA SER A 178 -4.59 11.49 -11.28
C SER A 178 -3.76 10.64 -10.32
N LEU A 179 -3.91 9.32 -10.41
CA LEU A 179 -3.09 8.39 -9.63
C LEU A 179 -1.59 8.57 -9.94
N THR A 180 -1.24 8.83 -11.20
CA THR A 180 0.15 9.02 -11.62
C THR A 180 0.77 10.26 -10.98
N GLU A 181 0.02 11.37 -10.93
CA GLU A 181 0.45 12.60 -10.27
C GLU A 181 0.59 12.37 -8.76
N TYR A 182 -0.39 11.76 -8.12
CA TYR A 182 -0.35 11.43 -6.69
C TYR A 182 0.87 10.58 -6.30
N VAL A 183 1.16 9.51 -7.06
CA VAL A 183 2.32 8.66 -6.85
C VAL A 183 3.63 9.44 -7.05
N GLY A 184 3.67 10.34 -8.05
CA GLY A 184 4.79 11.24 -8.30
C GLY A 184 5.02 12.23 -7.15
N GLU A 185 3.96 12.80 -6.59
CA GLU A 185 4.00 13.70 -5.43
C GLU A 185 4.54 13.00 -4.18
N LEU A 186 4.08 11.78 -3.88
CA LEU A 186 4.61 10.99 -2.76
C LEU A 186 6.12 10.75 -2.89
N HIS A 187 6.57 10.38 -4.07
CA HIS A 187 8.00 10.18 -4.31
C HIS A 187 8.79 11.50 -4.24
N ALA A 188 8.26 12.60 -4.78
CA ALA A 188 8.88 13.93 -4.69
C ALA A 188 8.95 14.44 -3.24
N ALA A 189 8.03 14.04 -2.38
CA ALA A 189 8.05 14.30 -0.94
C ALA A 189 9.12 13.49 -0.18
N GLY A 190 9.89 12.63 -0.88
CA GLY A 190 10.99 11.84 -0.32
C GLY A 190 10.64 10.38 0.00
N MET A 191 9.42 9.93 -0.32
CA MET A 191 9.03 8.54 -0.08
C MET A 191 9.71 7.61 -1.09
N PRO A 192 10.43 6.55 -0.66
CA PRO A 192 11.01 5.56 -1.55
C PRO A 192 9.96 4.84 -2.40
N TRP A 193 10.31 4.42 -3.62
CA TRP A 193 9.38 3.68 -4.51
C TRP A 193 8.82 2.40 -3.87
N GLU A 194 9.59 1.76 -3.01
CA GLU A 194 9.13 0.60 -2.23
C GLU A 194 7.95 0.97 -1.33
N GLU A 195 8.09 2.03 -0.54
CA GLU A 195 7.03 2.49 0.36
C GLU A 195 5.81 2.98 -0.41
N VAL A 196 6.01 3.71 -1.50
CA VAL A 196 4.92 4.12 -2.39
C VAL A 196 4.14 2.91 -2.90
N TYR A 197 4.85 1.87 -3.35
CA TYR A 197 4.22 0.63 -3.83
C TYR A 197 3.38 -0.04 -2.73
N TRP A 198 3.95 -0.20 -1.55
CA TRP A 198 3.25 -0.88 -0.46
C TRP A 198 2.09 -0.06 0.11
N ASN A 199 2.18 1.27 0.12
CA ASN A 199 1.05 2.14 0.46
C ASN A 199 -0.10 1.97 -0.52
N MET A 200 0.20 1.91 -1.81
CA MET A 200 -0.79 1.65 -2.85
C MET A 200 -1.41 0.26 -2.71
N TRP A 201 -0.58 -0.75 -2.44
CA TRP A 201 -1.03 -2.12 -2.21
C TRP A 201 -1.99 -2.18 -1.01
N ALA A 202 -1.61 -1.57 0.11
CA ALA A 202 -2.40 -1.54 1.34
C ALA A 202 -3.76 -0.83 1.16
N ALA A 203 -3.79 0.24 0.37
CA ALA A 203 -5.01 1.00 0.09
C ALA A 203 -5.98 0.27 -0.84
N THR A 204 -5.48 -0.63 -1.71
CA THR A 204 -6.28 -1.26 -2.76
C THR A 204 -6.69 -2.69 -2.47
N HIS A 205 -6.01 -3.36 -1.52
CA HIS A 205 -6.35 -4.71 -1.10
C HIS A 205 -7.31 -4.68 0.08
N ILE A 206 -8.57 -5.00 -0.21
CA ILE A 206 -9.69 -4.90 0.72
C ILE A 206 -10.15 -6.31 1.09
N PHE A 207 -10.31 -6.55 2.39
CA PHE A 207 -10.65 -7.83 2.96
C PHE A 207 -11.89 -7.72 3.85
N ARG A 208 -12.53 -8.86 4.14
CA ARG A 208 -13.58 -8.97 5.14
C ARG A 208 -13.04 -9.66 6.38
N CYS A 209 -13.24 -9.08 7.55
CA CYS A 209 -12.83 -9.68 8.80
C CYS A 209 -13.83 -10.74 9.26
N THR A 210 -13.35 -11.92 9.63
CA THR A 210 -14.19 -13.01 10.16
C THR A 210 -14.65 -12.78 11.59
N VAL A 211 -14.07 -11.81 12.31
CA VAL A 211 -14.36 -11.52 13.72
C VAL A 211 -15.33 -10.37 13.88
N CYS A 212 -15.05 -9.22 13.26
CA CYS A 212 -15.93 -8.04 13.36
C CYS A 212 -16.88 -7.88 12.18
N ASP A 213 -16.78 -8.76 11.18
CA ASP A 213 -17.58 -8.79 9.94
C ASP A 213 -17.47 -7.51 9.08
N ALA A 214 -16.55 -6.60 9.40
CA ALA A 214 -16.33 -5.37 8.65
C ALA A 214 -15.40 -5.60 7.47
N TRP A 215 -15.59 -4.80 6.41
CA TRP A 215 -14.63 -4.65 5.32
C TRP A 215 -13.54 -3.66 5.72
N PHE A 216 -12.30 -3.98 5.44
CA PHE A 216 -11.15 -3.14 5.80
C PHE A 216 -10.06 -3.22 4.73
N GLY A 217 -9.24 -2.18 4.62
CA GLY A 217 -8.02 -2.17 3.81
C GLY A 217 -6.85 -2.79 4.57
N ALA A 218 -5.86 -3.34 3.86
CA ALA A 218 -4.68 -3.92 4.50
C ALA A 218 -3.97 -2.94 5.45
N ALA A 219 -4.01 -1.63 5.17
CA ALA A 219 -3.49 -0.59 6.07
C ALA A 219 -4.16 -0.57 7.45
N ASP A 220 -5.42 -1.03 7.55
CA ASP A 220 -6.17 -1.06 8.80
C ASP A 220 -6.09 -2.43 9.51
N MET A 221 -5.15 -3.29 9.13
CA MET A 221 -5.04 -4.68 9.62
C MET A 221 -5.02 -4.79 11.14
N GLU A 222 -4.39 -3.85 11.83
CA GLU A 222 -4.25 -3.83 13.29
C GLU A 222 -5.44 -3.16 14.02
N HIS A 223 -6.43 -2.63 13.29
CA HIS A 223 -7.50 -1.80 13.85
C HIS A 223 -8.85 -2.52 13.99
N CYS A 224 -8.87 -3.83 14.14
CA CYS A 224 -10.10 -4.58 14.37
C CYS A 224 -10.71 -4.25 15.74
N ARG A 225 -11.89 -3.64 15.73
CA ARG A 225 -12.69 -3.39 16.94
C ARG A 225 -13.86 -4.34 16.98
N HIS A 226 -14.01 -5.11 18.05
CA HIS A 226 -15.07 -6.10 18.21
C HIS A 226 -15.52 -6.21 19.65
N HIS A 227 -16.66 -6.84 19.87
CA HIS A 227 -17.13 -7.24 21.17
C HIS A 227 -16.92 -8.75 21.33
N PRO A 228 -16.05 -9.22 22.25
CA PRO A 228 -15.80 -10.67 22.43
C PRO A 228 -16.96 -11.40 23.11
N GLY A 229 -17.82 -10.69 23.84
CA GLY A 229 -19.00 -11.25 24.48
C GLY A 229 -20.25 -11.19 23.59
N PRO A 230 -21.20 -12.11 23.78
CA PRO A 230 -22.46 -12.12 23.05
C PRO A 230 -23.32 -10.89 23.38
N GLN A 231 -24.31 -10.65 22.53
CA GLN A 231 -25.40 -9.70 22.81
C GLN A 231 -26.44 -10.40 23.70
N GLU A 232 -26.77 -9.78 24.83
CA GLU A 232 -27.77 -10.25 25.79
C GLU A 232 -29.00 -9.36 25.71
N PHE A 233 -30.18 -9.99 25.54
CA PHE A 233 -31.49 -9.32 25.50
C PHE A 233 -32.34 -9.85 26.63
N THR A 234 -33.15 -9.01 27.25
CA THR A 234 -34.01 -9.36 28.38
C THR A 234 -35.09 -10.40 28.01
N ASP A 235 -35.55 -10.38 26.78
CA ASP A 235 -36.56 -11.30 26.23
C ASP A 235 -36.48 -11.38 24.70
N GLU A 236 -37.28 -12.28 24.11
CA GLU A 236 -37.29 -12.53 22.66
C GLU A 236 -37.78 -11.32 21.85
N HIS A 237 -38.50 -10.40 22.44
CA HIS A 237 -39.08 -9.23 21.78
C HIS A 237 -38.27 -7.95 22.07
N ALA A 238 -37.31 -8.00 22.99
CA ALA A 238 -36.50 -6.85 23.31
C ALA A 238 -35.69 -6.36 22.10
N LEU A 239 -35.88 -5.10 21.75
CA LEU A 239 -35.15 -4.46 20.64
C LEU A 239 -33.77 -3.97 21.08
N ARG A 240 -33.60 -3.70 22.39
CA ARG A 240 -32.35 -3.26 22.99
C ARG A 240 -31.80 -4.35 23.91
N GLY A 241 -30.51 -4.50 23.86
CA GLY A 241 -29.75 -5.41 24.71
C GLY A 241 -28.43 -4.78 25.11
N LYS A 242 -27.57 -5.57 25.73
CA LYS A 242 -26.21 -5.18 26.12
C LYS A 242 -25.21 -6.25 25.68
N TYR A 243 -23.97 -5.83 25.43
CA TYR A 243 -22.87 -6.77 25.22
C TYR A 243 -22.39 -7.32 26.58
N ALA A 244 -22.32 -8.62 26.73
CA ALA A 244 -21.85 -9.29 27.97
C ALA A 244 -20.42 -8.87 28.38
N CYS A 245 -19.58 -8.50 27.41
CA CYS A 245 -18.18 -8.16 27.64
C CYS A 245 -17.95 -6.75 28.26
N CYS A 246 -18.84 -5.78 28.02
CA CYS A 246 -18.62 -4.38 28.42
C CYS A 246 -19.88 -3.65 28.86
N GLY A 247 -21.05 -4.28 28.78
CA GLY A 247 -22.34 -3.65 29.11
C GLY A 247 -22.81 -2.56 28.14
N ALA A 248 -22.09 -2.31 27.04
CA ALA A 248 -22.51 -1.33 26.04
C ALA A 248 -23.84 -1.75 25.42
N GLU A 249 -24.71 -0.77 25.16
CA GLU A 249 -26.01 -1.03 24.52
C GLU A 249 -25.87 -1.54 23.10
N CYS A 250 -26.70 -2.48 22.71
CA CYS A 250 -26.83 -2.98 21.37
C CYS A 250 -28.30 -3.04 20.93
N LEU A 251 -28.52 -3.07 19.62
CA LEU A 251 -29.81 -3.23 19.02
C LEU A 251 -29.89 -4.59 18.32
N ARG A 252 -31.02 -5.32 18.47
CA ARG A 252 -31.21 -6.64 17.88
C ARG A 252 -31.11 -6.63 16.34
N PHE A 253 -31.54 -5.56 15.71
CA PHE A 253 -31.61 -5.40 14.27
C PHE A 253 -30.71 -4.27 13.77
N ALA A 254 -29.63 -3.95 14.49
CA ALA A 254 -28.64 -3.00 13.99
C ALA A 254 -27.97 -3.58 12.74
N ALA A 255 -28.46 -3.15 11.58
CA ALA A 255 -27.77 -3.42 10.33
C ALA A 255 -26.65 -2.41 10.17
N GLY A 256 -25.40 -2.88 10.20
CA GLY A 256 -24.21 -2.07 9.88
C GLY A 256 -23.67 -1.29 11.06
N ALA A 257 -22.70 -1.83 11.62
CA ALA A 257 -21.56 -1.36 12.39
C ALA A 257 -21.53 0.14 12.77
N VAL A 258 -22.17 0.49 13.85
CA VAL A 258 -21.80 1.73 14.55
C VAL A 258 -21.27 1.43 15.95
N ALA A 259 -21.46 0.24 16.49
CA ALA A 259 -20.88 -0.17 17.75
C ALA A 259 -19.39 -0.42 17.58
N LYS A 260 -18.58 0.59 17.89
CA LYS A 260 -17.12 0.38 18.02
C LYS A 260 -16.93 -0.66 19.11
N GLY A 261 -16.36 -1.81 18.77
CA GLY A 261 -16.08 -2.88 19.72
C GLY A 261 -15.22 -2.40 20.89
N CYS A 262 -15.43 -2.98 22.07
CA CYS A 262 -14.70 -2.63 23.29
C CYS A 262 -13.28 -3.21 23.32
N ALA A 263 -13.01 -4.25 22.52
CA ALA A 263 -11.70 -4.88 22.40
C ALA A 263 -11.07 -4.59 21.04
N ALA A 264 -9.76 -4.38 21.05
CA ALA A 264 -8.94 -4.20 19.86
C ALA A 264 -8.11 -5.45 19.60
N ARG A 265 -7.95 -5.82 18.32
CA ARG A 265 -7.06 -6.89 17.88
C ARG A 265 -6.70 -6.70 16.41
N ARG A 266 -5.83 -7.55 15.88
CA ARG A 266 -5.58 -7.69 14.46
C ARG A 266 -6.81 -8.30 13.76
N HIS A 267 -7.15 -7.82 12.55
CA HIS A 267 -8.19 -8.42 11.73
C HIS A 267 -7.83 -9.86 11.35
N ALA A 268 -8.83 -10.73 11.24
CA ALA A 268 -8.67 -12.10 10.77
C ALA A 268 -9.37 -12.26 9.40
N VAL A 269 -8.66 -12.79 8.43
CA VAL A 269 -9.16 -13.05 7.08
C VAL A 269 -9.22 -14.56 6.85
N SER A 270 -10.31 -15.05 6.24
CA SER A 270 -10.44 -16.45 5.88
C SER A 270 -9.85 -16.71 4.49
N SER A 271 -9.19 -17.85 4.36
CA SER A 271 -8.74 -18.36 3.06
C SER A 271 -9.87 -19.08 2.27
N THR A 272 -10.97 -19.40 2.93
CA THR A 272 -12.01 -20.30 2.37
C THR A 272 -13.11 -19.59 1.60
N ASP A 273 -13.27 -18.28 1.80
CA ASP A 273 -14.33 -17.49 1.14
C ASP A 273 -13.94 -16.93 -0.23
N GLY A 274 -12.74 -17.27 -0.74
CA GLY A 274 -12.25 -16.84 -2.05
C GLY A 274 -11.96 -15.34 -2.15
N SER A 275 -11.95 -14.61 -1.03
CA SER A 275 -11.73 -13.15 -1.01
C SER A 275 -10.27 -12.76 -1.28
N ALA A 276 -9.34 -13.66 -1.02
CA ALA A 276 -7.92 -13.44 -1.24
C ALA A 276 -7.18 -14.70 -1.69
N SER A 277 -6.16 -14.56 -2.55
CA SER A 277 -5.29 -15.67 -2.90
C SER A 277 -4.40 -16.06 -1.71
N PRO A 278 -3.89 -17.32 -1.65
CA PRO A 278 -2.95 -17.72 -0.60
C PRO A 278 -1.70 -16.82 -0.54
N GLN A 279 -1.21 -16.36 -1.70
CA GLN A 279 -0.08 -15.43 -1.80
C GLN A 279 -0.42 -14.07 -1.17
N THR A 280 -1.59 -13.53 -1.48
CA THR A 280 -2.06 -12.26 -0.89
C THR A 280 -2.20 -12.37 0.63
N LEU A 281 -2.70 -13.50 1.15
CA LEU A 281 -2.79 -13.74 2.59
C LEU A 281 -1.40 -13.84 3.24
N ALA A 282 -0.46 -14.52 2.58
CA ALA A 282 0.92 -14.59 3.06
C ALA A 282 1.57 -13.21 3.16
N LEU A 283 1.35 -12.33 2.18
CA LEU A 283 1.80 -10.93 2.24
C LEU A 283 1.14 -10.17 3.38
N LEU A 284 -0.16 -10.36 3.57
CA LEU A 284 -0.92 -9.69 4.62
C LEU A 284 -0.40 -10.06 6.02
N GLU A 285 0.08 -11.29 6.20
CA GLU A 285 0.63 -11.78 7.47
C GLU A 285 2.09 -11.37 7.70
N LYS A 286 2.90 -11.37 6.65
CA LYS A 286 4.35 -11.10 6.74
C LYS A 286 4.69 -9.65 7.04
N ARG A 287 3.90 -8.71 6.52
CA ARG A 287 4.23 -7.29 6.59
C ARG A 287 3.60 -6.63 7.79
N ASP A 288 4.38 -5.81 8.47
CA ASP A 288 3.88 -4.89 9.50
C ASP A 288 3.22 -3.67 8.84
N TRP A 289 1.89 -3.70 8.75
CA TRP A 289 1.08 -2.67 8.09
C TRP A 289 0.88 -1.42 8.96
N ALA A 290 1.17 -1.49 10.25
CA ALA A 290 1.05 -0.35 11.17
C ALA A 290 2.00 0.80 10.79
N ARG A 291 3.12 0.50 10.11
CA ARG A 291 4.11 1.48 9.68
C ARG A 291 3.71 2.30 8.45
N THR A 292 2.66 1.92 7.74
CA THR A 292 2.27 2.60 6.50
C THR A 292 1.27 3.74 6.71
N ALA A 293 0.74 3.93 7.92
CA ALA A 293 -0.39 4.83 8.13
C ALA A 293 -0.06 6.12 8.91
N ASP A 294 0.87 6.17 9.84
CA ASP A 294 0.97 7.29 10.80
C ASP A 294 2.38 7.57 11.37
N GLU A 295 3.47 7.30 10.70
CA GLU A 295 4.75 7.85 11.16
C GLU A 295 4.94 9.25 10.58
N GLU A 296 4.50 10.29 11.32
CA GLU A 296 5.22 11.56 11.32
C GLU A 296 6.71 11.29 11.59
N PRO A 297 7.64 11.95 10.89
CA PRO A 297 9.07 11.73 11.09
C PRO A 297 9.42 12.09 12.54
N SER A 298 9.47 11.07 13.40
CA SER A 298 9.98 11.21 14.75
C SER A 298 11.40 11.69 14.66
N GLU A 299 11.59 12.92 15.11
CA GLU A 299 12.89 13.56 15.31
C GLU A 299 13.86 12.56 15.95
N ARG A 300 14.98 12.37 15.32
CA ARG A 300 16.13 11.65 15.88
C ARG A 300 16.45 12.26 17.24
N ALA A 301 16.02 11.61 18.30
CA ALA A 301 16.42 11.95 19.64
C ALA A 301 17.94 11.74 19.77
N SER A 302 18.67 12.82 19.71
CA SER A 302 20.02 12.87 20.24
C SER A 302 19.93 12.72 21.76
N SER A 303 20.50 11.61 22.24
CA SER A 303 20.78 11.38 23.64
C SER A 303 21.50 12.56 24.28
N SER A 304 20.86 13.19 25.24
CA SER A 304 21.56 13.94 26.31
C SER A 304 20.62 14.00 27.51
N GLU A 305 20.97 13.21 28.52
CA GLU A 305 20.46 13.31 29.86
C GLU A 305 20.57 14.75 30.40
N ARG A 306 19.49 15.28 30.95
CA ARG A 306 19.54 16.04 32.22
C ARG A 306 18.15 16.11 32.83
N SER A 307 18.09 15.47 33.96
CA SER A 307 17.14 15.66 35.06
C SER A 307 16.78 17.14 35.26
N ARG A 308 15.48 17.48 35.19
CA ARG A 308 14.95 18.71 35.75
C ARG A 308 13.55 18.45 36.30
N ALA A 309 13.41 18.80 37.58
CA ALA A 309 12.19 18.73 38.35
C ALA A 309 11.04 19.55 37.73
N PRO A 310 9.77 19.18 37.96
CA PRO A 310 8.63 19.88 37.40
C PRO A 310 8.43 21.23 38.08
N THR A 311 8.36 22.30 37.28
CA THR A 311 7.90 23.63 37.68
C THR A 311 6.38 23.62 37.84
N PRO A 312 5.82 24.33 38.85
CA PRO A 312 4.39 24.38 39.05
C PRO A 312 3.67 25.20 37.97
N VAL A 313 2.52 24.67 37.55
CA VAL A 313 1.61 25.30 36.58
C VAL A 313 0.98 26.53 37.24
N PRO A 314 0.97 27.73 36.62
CA PRO A 314 0.22 28.88 37.13
C PRO A 314 -1.29 28.66 36.97
N GLU A 315 -2.03 28.97 38.03
CA GLU A 315 -3.51 28.99 38.02
C GLU A 315 -4.06 30.00 36.99
N PRO A 316 -5.20 29.66 36.35
CA PRO A 316 -5.85 30.57 35.43
C PRO A 316 -6.46 31.79 36.18
N PRO A 317 -6.41 33.00 35.59
CA PRO A 317 -6.98 34.19 36.19
C PRO A 317 -8.48 34.10 36.34
N GLU A 318 -8.98 34.59 37.48
CA GLU A 318 -10.41 34.69 37.78
C GLU A 318 -11.15 35.56 36.72
N PRO A 319 -12.41 35.22 36.38
CA PRO A 319 -13.18 35.99 35.42
C PRO A 319 -13.58 37.36 36.00
N ALA A 320 -13.35 38.42 35.26
CA ALA A 320 -13.71 39.78 35.60
C ALA A 320 -15.23 39.92 35.77
N PRO A 321 -15.72 40.79 36.72
CA PRO A 321 -17.13 40.96 36.96
C PRO A 321 -17.86 41.55 35.78
N VAL A 322 -18.98 40.93 35.43
CA VAL A 322 -19.88 41.37 34.36
C VAL A 322 -20.58 42.69 34.78
N ALA A 323 -20.30 43.77 34.06
CA ALA A 323 -20.99 45.05 34.25
C ALA A 323 -22.45 44.90 33.84
N VAL A 324 -23.35 45.08 34.80
CA VAL A 324 -24.81 45.14 34.61
C VAL A 324 -25.14 46.49 33.97
N ARG A 325 -25.65 46.50 32.74
CA ARG A 325 -26.22 47.70 32.08
C ARG A 325 -27.50 48.11 32.81
N PRO A 326 -27.68 49.43 33.08
CA PRO A 326 -28.94 49.93 33.62
C PRO A 326 -30.06 49.87 32.54
N PRO A 327 -31.33 49.75 32.96
CA PRO A 327 -32.47 49.69 32.03
C PRO A 327 -32.70 51.02 31.34
N GLU A 328 -33.01 50.95 30.03
CA GLU A 328 -33.44 52.10 29.24
C GLU A 328 -34.80 52.61 29.70
N PRO A 329 -35.05 53.94 29.67
CA PRO A 329 -36.36 54.51 30.06
C PRO A 329 -37.41 54.26 28.97
N ALA A 330 -38.64 53.95 29.44
CA ALA A 330 -39.79 53.72 28.63
C ALA A 330 -40.17 55.00 27.78
N GLY A 331 -40.27 54.77 26.46
CA GLY A 331 -40.74 55.81 25.53
C GLY A 331 -42.20 56.07 25.70
N GLU A 332 -42.55 57.37 25.71
CA GLU A 332 -43.91 57.92 25.79
C GLU A 332 -44.77 57.57 24.55
N PRO A 333 -46.09 57.47 24.70
CA PRO A 333 -46.99 57.19 23.57
C PRO A 333 -47.18 58.41 22.72
N GLY A 334 -46.90 58.33 21.42
CA GLY A 334 -47.16 59.35 20.40
C GLY A 334 -48.61 59.43 20.04
N GLU A 335 -49.10 60.62 20.10
CA GLU A 335 -50.38 61.17 19.82
C GLU A 335 -50.82 60.90 18.35
N GLU A 336 -52.07 60.37 18.18
CA GLU A 336 -52.82 60.43 16.92
C GLU A 336 -53.31 61.86 16.67
N ARG A 337 -53.17 62.34 15.44
CA ARG A 337 -53.99 63.39 14.89
C ARG A 337 -54.01 63.32 13.35
N PRO A 338 -54.96 63.94 12.73
CA PRO A 338 -56.22 63.40 12.23
C PRO A 338 -56.17 63.09 10.73
#